data_9012df25c79a6c4f7f1a91cb3ac3b0cf
#
_entry.id   9012df25c79a6c4f7f1a91cb3ac3b0cf
#
_cell.length_a   1.000
_cell.length_b   1.000
_cell.length_c   1.000
_cell.angle_alpha   90.00
_cell.angle_beta   90.00
_cell.angle_gamma   90.00
#
_symmetry.space_group_name_H-M   'P 1'
#
loop_
_entity.id
_entity.type
_entity.pdbx_description
1 polymer ?
#
loop_
_entity_poly.entity_id
_entity_poly.type
_entity_poly.pdbx_seq_one_letter_code
_entity_poly.pdbx_strand_id
1 'polypeptide(L)'
;ELIPMARKMKTMDGNNAAAYASYAFTDVAAIYPITPSSTMAEVTDKWSAAGQKNIFGRTVRVVEMQSEAGAAGAVHGSLTAGALTTTYTASQGLLLMIPNMYKIAGEQLPCVFNVSARALASHALSIFGDHQDVMACRQTGFAMLASTNPQEAMDLGAVAHLSTIKGKIPFIHFFDGFRTSHEYQKVACWDYADLADMLDWDALNDFRRKSLNPEHPAQRGTAQNPDVFFQAKEASNKAYDAIPEVVEEYMNKVNEKIGSDYKLFNYYGAEDADEVIIAMGSVCDTISETVDYLNANGRKVGLVKVRLYRPFSVKHLVAAIP
;
A
#
# COMPACT_ATOMS: atom_id res chain seq x y z
N GLU A 1 -26.60 18.62 -8.60
CA GLU A 1 -25.65 18.11 -7.57
C GLU A 1 -26.03 16.67 -7.25
N LEU A 2 -25.20 15.71 -7.68
CA LEU A 2 -25.36 14.32 -7.29
C LEU A 2 -24.93 14.23 -5.82
N ILE A 3 -25.88 13.97 -4.93
CA ILE A 3 -25.57 13.63 -3.53
C ILE A 3 -24.81 12.32 -3.57
N PRO A 4 -23.57 12.25 -3.05
CA PRO A 4 -22.82 11.01 -3.01
C PRO A 4 -23.66 9.95 -2.29
N MET A 5 -23.89 8.79 -2.91
CA MET A 5 -24.57 7.70 -2.22
C MET A 5 -23.76 7.31 -0.98
N ALA A 6 -24.40 7.26 0.18
CA ALA A 6 -23.75 6.90 1.43
C ALA A 6 -23.11 5.52 1.30
N ARG A 7 -21.78 5.44 1.49
CA ARG A 7 -21.03 4.18 1.47
C ARG A 7 -21.59 3.21 2.53
N LYS A 8 -21.56 1.92 2.22
CA LYS A 8 -21.99 0.89 3.16
C LYS A 8 -21.04 0.83 4.36
N MET A 9 -21.57 1.07 5.55
CA MET A 9 -20.79 0.98 6.79
C MET A 9 -20.70 -0.47 7.28
N LYS A 10 -19.50 -0.89 7.70
CA LYS A 10 -19.26 -2.18 8.38
C LYS A 10 -18.29 -1.96 9.53
N THR A 11 -18.50 -2.69 10.63
CA THR A 11 -17.52 -2.78 11.71
C THR A 11 -16.47 -3.80 11.34
N MET A 12 -15.21 -3.39 11.25
CA MET A 12 -14.08 -4.25 10.91
C MET A 12 -12.77 -3.67 11.44
N ASP A 13 -11.75 -4.51 11.50
CA ASP A 13 -10.39 -4.09 11.83
C ASP A 13 -9.59 -3.64 10.59
N GLY A 14 -8.39 -3.12 10.82
CA GLY A 14 -7.52 -2.64 9.75
C GLY A 14 -7.08 -3.74 8.78
N ASN A 15 -6.86 -4.98 9.25
CA ASN A 15 -6.55 -6.11 8.39
C ASN A 15 -7.70 -6.40 7.42
N ASN A 16 -8.94 -6.48 7.93
CA ASN A 16 -10.11 -6.70 7.09
C ASN A 16 -10.33 -5.54 6.10
N ALA A 17 -10.08 -4.31 6.53
CA ALA A 17 -10.21 -3.12 5.69
C ALA A 17 -9.20 -3.14 4.52
N ALA A 18 -7.92 -3.38 4.81
CA ALA A 18 -6.88 -3.49 3.79
C ALA A 18 -7.12 -4.68 2.84
N ALA A 19 -7.49 -5.85 3.38
CA ALA A 19 -7.81 -7.02 2.58
C ALA A 19 -9.00 -6.78 1.65
N TYR A 20 -10.04 -6.05 2.12
CA TYR A 20 -11.22 -5.74 1.31
C TYR A 20 -10.86 -4.87 0.10
N ALA A 21 -10.07 -3.81 0.31
CA ALA A 21 -9.61 -2.97 -0.78
C ALA A 21 -8.67 -3.74 -1.74
N SER A 22 -7.74 -4.52 -1.20
CA SER A 22 -6.79 -5.32 -1.95
C SER A 22 -7.48 -6.39 -2.81
N TYR A 23 -8.50 -7.06 -2.28
CA TYR A 23 -9.25 -8.10 -2.99
C TYR A 23 -9.82 -7.61 -4.32
N ALA A 24 -10.28 -6.36 -4.35
CA ALA A 24 -10.84 -5.74 -5.55
C ALA A 24 -9.91 -5.80 -6.76
N PHE A 25 -8.61 -5.64 -6.55
CA PHE A 25 -7.59 -5.50 -7.61
C PHE A 25 -6.72 -6.75 -7.80
N THR A 26 -7.00 -7.84 -7.09
CA THR A 26 -6.12 -9.01 -7.02
C THR A 26 -6.65 -10.15 -7.89
N ASP A 27 -5.82 -10.67 -8.79
CA ASP A 27 -6.07 -11.94 -9.49
C ASP A 27 -5.53 -13.13 -8.66
N VAL A 28 -4.35 -12.97 -8.05
CA VAL A 28 -3.66 -13.99 -7.24
C VAL A 28 -3.18 -13.40 -5.92
N ALA A 29 -3.45 -14.08 -4.81
CA ALA A 29 -2.84 -13.81 -3.52
C ALA A 29 -1.86 -14.94 -3.20
N ALA A 30 -0.55 -14.66 -3.20
CA ALA A 30 0.47 -15.61 -2.81
C ALA A 30 0.87 -15.31 -1.36
N ILE A 31 0.61 -16.26 -0.46
CA ILE A 31 0.64 -16.02 0.98
C ILE A 31 1.54 -17.00 1.74
N TYR A 32 2.04 -16.56 2.86
CA TYR A 32 2.51 -17.35 3.98
C TYR A 32 2.17 -16.59 5.25
N PRO A 33 1.11 -16.99 5.98
CA PRO A 33 0.55 -16.19 7.07
C PRO A 33 1.53 -15.96 8.21
N ILE A 34 1.60 -14.72 8.69
CA ILE A 34 2.41 -14.31 9.83
C ILE A 34 1.65 -13.27 10.67
N THR A 35 1.68 -13.41 12.00
CA THR A 35 1.09 -12.44 12.93
C THR A 35 1.83 -11.09 12.85
N PRO A 36 1.13 -9.93 12.79
CA PRO A 36 -0.31 -9.73 12.91
C PRO A 36 -1.08 -9.65 11.57
N SER A 37 -0.47 -9.98 10.44
CA SER A 37 -1.07 -9.86 9.10
C SER A 37 -1.90 -11.07 8.67
N SER A 38 -1.91 -12.17 9.41
CA SER A 38 -2.56 -13.45 9.04
C SER A 38 -4.02 -13.28 8.65
N THR A 39 -4.76 -12.43 9.35
CA THR A 39 -6.18 -12.19 9.10
C THR A 39 -6.46 -11.70 7.67
N MET A 40 -5.55 -10.92 7.06
CA MET A 40 -5.71 -10.50 5.66
C MET A 40 -5.73 -11.68 4.69
N ALA A 41 -4.83 -12.63 4.90
CA ALA A 41 -4.77 -13.87 4.10
C ALA A 41 -6.02 -14.74 4.32
N GLU A 42 -6.40 -14.95 5.58
CA GLU A 42 -7.55 -15.76 5.98
C GLU A 42 -8.87 -15.25 5.40
N VAL A 43 -9.13 -13.95 5.49
CA VAL A 43 -10.37 -13.38 4.94
C VAL A 43 -10.38 -13.38 3.42
N THR A 44 -9.22 -13.19 2.78
CA THR A 44 -9.09 -13.28 1.33
C THR A 44 -9.42 -14.69 0.84
N ASP A 45 -8.91 -15.72 1.51
CA ASP A 45 -9.23 -17.12 1.21
C ASP A 45 -10.72 -17.41 1.44
N LYS A 46 -11.27 -16.98 2.57
CA LYS A 46 -12.69 -17.11 2.88
C LYS A 46 -13.60 -16.46 1.83
N TRP A 47 -13.29 -15.26 1.38
CA TRP A 47 -14.07 -14.58 0.34
C TRP A 47 -13.94 -15.27 -1.01
N SER A 48 -12.75 -15.75 -1.35
CA SER A 48 -12.52 -16.53 -2.56
C SER A 48 -13.35 -17.82 -2.55
N ALA A 49 -13.29 -18.59 -1.47
CA ALA A 49 -14.07 -19.81 -1.30
C ALA A 49 -15.59 -19.56 -1.35
N ALA A 50 -16.03 -18.40 -0.86
CA ALA A 50 -17.44 -17.96 -0.95
C ALA A 50 -17.86 -17.47 -2.34
N GLY A 51 -16.94 -17.42 -3.32
CA GLY A 51 -17.23 -16.99 -4.68
C GLY A 51 -17.28 -15.48 -4.89
N GLN A 52 -16.79 -14.67 -3.92
CA GLN A 52 -16.73 -13.21 -4.07
C GLN A 52 -15.92 -12.84 -5.30
N LYS A 53 -16.43 -11.88 -6.09
CA LYS A 53 -15.75 -11.42 -7.30
C LYS A 53 -14.97 -10.15 -7.01
N ASN A 54 -13.78 -10.06 -7.64
CA ASN A 54 -13.01 -8.83 -7.76
C ASN A 54 -13.60 -7.92 -8.86
N ILE A 55 -12.98 -6.75 -9.11
CA ILE A 55 -13.45 -5.83 -10.16
C ILE A 55 -13.33 -6.39 -11.58
N PHE A 56 -12.59 -7.49 -11.77
CA PHE A 56 -12.46 -8.18 -13.06
C PHE A 56 -13.47 -9.31 -13.24
N GLY A 57 -14.43 -9.46 -12.31
CA GLY A 57 -15.46 -10.51 -12.34
C GLY A 57 -14.95 -11.91 -12.00
N ARG A 58 -13.78 -12.03 -11.36
CA ARG A 58 -13.14 -13.30 -11.00
C ARG A 58 -12.99 -13.43 -9.49
N THR A 59 -12.95 -14.66 -8.99
CA THR A 59 -12.50 -14.95 -7.63
C THR A 59 -10.97 -14.86 -7.57
N VAL A 60 -10.45 -14.38 -6.45
CA VAL A 60 -8.99 -14.35 -6.21
C VAL A 60 -8.48 -15.79 -6.05
N ARG A 61 -7.41 -16.13 -6.76
CA ARG A 61 -6.72 -17.40 -6.54
C ARG A 61 -5.75 -17.25 -5.35
N VAL A 62 -6.05 -17.93 -4.26
CA VAL A 62 -5.14 -17.95 -3.09
C VAL A 62 -4.19 -19.13 -3.19
N VAL A 63 -2.90 -18.88 -3.01
CA VAL A 63 -1.84 -19.90 -3.04
C VAL A 63 -0.98 -19.73 -1.79
N GLU A 64 -1.05 -20.70 -0.89
CA GLU A 64 -0.19 -20.76 0.29
C GLU A 64 1.13 -21.44 -0.07
N MET A 65 2.22 -20.78 0.28
CA MET A 65 3.59 -21.24 0.01
C MET A 65 4.22 -21.82 1.29
N GLN A 66 5.49 -22.20 1.24
CA GLN A 66 6.21 -22.83 2.36
C GLN A 66 7.06 -21.85 3.15
N SER A 67 7.19 -20.61 2.66
CA SER A 67 7.87 -19.51 3.32
C SER A 67 7.50 -18.20 2.64
N GLU A 68 7.78 -17.07 3.30
CA GLU A 68 7.59 -15.76 2.72
C GLU A 68 8.48 -15.53 1.49
N ALA A 69 9.70 -16.07 1.47
CA ALA A 69 10.56 -16.04 0.29
C ALA A 69 9.91 -16.78 -0.90
N GLY A 70 9.27 -17.94 -0.63
CA GLY A 70 8.49 -18.67 -1.62
C GLY A 70 7.28 -17.89 -2.10
N ALA A 71 6.55 -17.23 -1.18
CA ALA A 71 5.43 -16.37 -1.52
C ALA A 71 5.87 -15.21 -2.43
N ALA A 72 6.98 -14.53 -2.11
CA ALA A 72 7.52 -13.46 -2.95
C ALA A 72 7.97 -13.96 -4.33
N GLY A 73 8.52 -15.17 -4.42
CA GLY A 73 8.84 -15.82 -5.70
C GLY A 73 7.59 -16.10 -6.53
N ALA A 74 6.53 -16.58 -5.88
CA ALA A 74 5.23 -16.79 -6.54
C ALA A 74 4.60 -15.46 -6.99
N VAL A 75 4.70 -14.39 -6.19
CA VAL A 75 4.27 -13.04 -6.60
C VAL A 75 5.01 -12.62 -7.87
N HIS A 76 6.35 -12.70 -7.88
CA HIS A 76 7.15 -12.32 -9.04
C HIS A 76 6.76 -13.11 -10.29
N GLY A 77 6.69 -14.44 -10.18
CA GLY A 77 6.32 -15.31 -11.31
C GLY A 77 4.91 -15.04 -11.85
N SER A 78 3.96 -14.83 -10.95
CA SER A 78 2.57 -14.54 -11.31
C SER A 78 2.43 -13.17 -11.99
N LEU A 79 3.13 -12.15 -11.51
CA LEU A 79 3.18 -10.82 -12.14
C LEU A 79 3.79 -10.88 -13.54
N THR A 80 4.89 -11.62 -13.72
CA THR A 80 5.50 -11.79 -15.04
C THR A 80 4.58 -12.51 -16.02
N ALA A 81 3.68 -13.37 -15.53
CA ALA A 81 2.63 -14.00 -16.30
C ALA A 81 1.39 -13.11 -16.55
N GLY A 82 1.39 -11.87 -16.08
CA GLY A 82 0.33 -10.87 -16.33
C GLY A 82 -0.85 -10.91 -15.37
N ALA A 83 -0.74 -11.62 -14.25
CA ALA A 83 -1.74 -11.60 -13.19
C ALA A 83 -1.38 -10.57 -12.11
N LEU A 84 -2.31 -9.68 -11.77
CA LEU A 84 -2.14 -8.77 -10.64
C LEU A 84 -2.10 -9.59 -9.35
N THR A 85 -0.98 -9.50 -8.66
CA THR A 85 -0.69 -10.36 -7.51
C THR A 85 -0.35 -9.54 -6.29
N THR A 86 -0.91 -9.92 -5.14
CA THR A 86 -0.64 -9.31 -3.84
C THR A 86 -0.15 -10.34 -2.84
N THR A 87 0.42 -9.86 -1.74
CA THR A 87 0.78 -10.65 -0.57
C THR A 87 0.52 -9.88 0.71
N TYR A 88 0.42 -10.61 1.82
CA TYR A 88 0.20 -10.11 3.17
C TYR A 88 1.29 -10.62 4.09
N THR A 89 2.00 -9.73 4.77
CA THR A 89 3.17 -10.14 5.55
C THR A 89 3.50 -9.15 6.67
N ALA A 90 4.53 -9.46 7.45
CA ALA A 90 5.05 -8.63 8.54
C ALA A 90 6.47 -9.06 8.91
N SER A 91 7.23 -8.18 9.58
CA SER A 91 8.46 -8.51 10.32
C SER A 91 9.49 -9.31 9.50
N GLN A 92 10.04 -10.39 10.07
CA GLN A 92 11.00 -11.26 9.38
C GLN A 92 10.47 -11.81 8.06
N GLY A 93 9.15 -12.04 7.96
CA GLY A 93 8.54 -12.47 6.71
C GLY A 93 8.75 -11.47 5.58
N LEU A 94 8.56 -10.18 5.86
CA LEU A 94 8.83 -9.12 4.88
C LEU A 94 10.33 -9.08 4.52
N LEU A 95 11.23 -9.27 5.49
CA LEU A 95 12.67 -9.29 5.22
C LEU A 95 13.09 -10.45 4.31
N LEU A 96 12.45 -11.62 4.43
CA LEU A 96 12.68 -12.75 3.54
C LEU A 96 12.25 -12.48 2.10
N MET A 97 11.39 -11.49 1.87
CA MET A 97 10.92 -11.11 0.54
C MET A 97 11.87 -10.12 -0.18
N ILE A 98 12.80 -9.48 0.53
CA ILE A 98 13.66 -8.39 0.01
C ILE A 98 14.34 -8.75 -1.33
N PRO A 99 14.97 -9.91 -1.54
CA PRO A 99 15.59 -10.22 -2.82
C PRO A 99 14.62 -10.17 -4.00
N ASN A 100 13.40 -10.69 -3.82
CA ASN A 100 12.35 -10.62 -4.83
C ASN A 100 11.76 -9.21 -4.98
N MET A 101 11.71 -8.42 -3.91
CA MET A 101 11.26 -7.02 -3.98
C MET A 101 12.17 -6.20 -4.91
N TYR A 102 13.50 -6.34 -4.83
CA TYR A 102 14.41 -5.72 -5.79
C TYR A 102 14.12 -6.13 -7.24
N LYS A 103 13.81 -7.40 -7.47
CA LYS A 103 13.44 -7.91 -8.80
C LYS A 103 12.14 -7.29 -9.30
N ILE A 104 11.10 -7.34 -8.51
CA ILE A 104 9.76 -6.81 -8.83
C ILE A 104 9.84 -5.31 -9.14
N ALA A 105 10.55 -4.54 -8.31
CA ALA A 105 10.75 -3.11 -8.51
C ALA A 105 11.59 -2.81 -9.76
N GLY A 106 12.69 -3.54 -9.96
CA GLY A 106 13.58 -3.36 -11.10
C GLY A 106 12.92 -3.69 -12.44
N GLU A 107 11.97 -4.64 -12.45
CA GLU A 107 11.18 -5.01 -13.62
C GLU A 107 9.90 -4.17 -13.78
N GLN A 108 9.66 -3.20 -12.89
CA GLN A 108 8.50 -2.31 -12.89
C GLN A 108 7.17 -3.06 -12.94
N LEU A 109 7.04 -4.09 -12.09
CA LEU A 109 5.85 -4.91 -12.02
C LEU A 109 4.86 -4.34 -10.98
N PRO A 110 3.60 -4.08 -11.36
CA PRO A 110 2.61 -3.48 -10.45
C PRO A 110 2.13 -4.50 -9.42
N CYS A 111 2.37 -4.24 -8.14
CA CYS A 111 1.81 -5.02 -7.05
C CYS A 111 1.76 -4.21 -5.75
N VAL A 112 0.99 -4.71 -4.79
CA VAL A 112 0.95 -4.17 -3.43
C VAL A 112 1.27 -5.29 -2.45
N PHE A 113 2.25 -5.04 -1.58
CA PHE A 113 2.49 -5.82 -0.37
C PHE A 113 1.77 -5.11 0.77
N ASN A 114 0.75 -5.73 1.33
CA ASN A 114 0.06 -5.19 2.50
C ASN A 114 0.74 -5.69 3.77
N VAL A 115 1.17 -4.78 4.62
CA VAL A 115 2.02 -5.08 5.77
C VAL A 115 1.40 -4.54 7.05
N SER A 116 1.06 -5.43 7.98
CA SER A 116 0.79 -5.05 9.37
C SER A 116 2.12 -4.96 10.10
N ALA A 117 2.72 -3.77 10.07
CA ALA A 117 4.11 -3.54 10.47
C ALA A 117 4.38 -3.98 11.91
N ARG A 118 5.46 -4.74 12.11
CA ARG A 118 5.82 -5.40 13.37
C ARG A 118 7.32 -5.30 13.64
N ALA A 119 7.67 -5.20 14.94
CA ALA A 119 9.04 -5.25 15.40
C ALA A 119 9.79 -6.47 14.85
N LEU A 120 11.08 -6.31 14.59
CA LEU A 120 11.97 -7.41 14.21
C LEU A 120 12.42 -8.18 15.45
N ALA A 121 12.38 -9.51 15.37
CA ALA A 121 12.99 -10.35 16.41
C ALA A 121 14.50 -10.12 16.43
N SER A 122 15.03 -9.83 17.62
CA SER A 122 16.46 -9.64 17.85
C SER A 122 16.87 -10.37 19.15
N HIS A 123 17.08 -9.67 20.27
CA HIS A 123 17.33 -10.31 21.57
C HIS A 123 16.08 -11.04 22.12
N ALA A 124 14.89 -10.63 21.66
CA ALA A 124 13.61 -11.25 21.99
C ALA A 124 12.63 -11.07 20.84
N LEU A 125 11.55 -11.81 20.86
CA LEU A 125 10.42 -11.65 19.95
C LEU A 125 9.45 -10.60 20.52
N SER A 126 9.08 -9.61 19.72
CA SER A 126 7.90 -8.78 19.94
C SER A 126 6.99 -8.86 18.72
N ILE A 127 5.70 -9.08 18.96
CA ILE A 127 4.70 -9.16 17.89
C ILE A 127 3.93 -7.83 17.68
N PHE A 128 4.22 -6.83 18.50
CA PHE A 128 3.53 -5.54 18.45
C PHE A 128 4.05 -4.63 17.33
N GLY A 129 3.24 -3.60 17.02
CA GLY A 129 3.49 -2.64 15.96
C GLY A 129 4.81 -1.90 16.11
N ASP A 130 5.56 -1.86 15.02
CA ASP A 130 6.83 -1.14 14.86
C ASP A 130 7.11 -1.02 13.36
N HIS A 131 7.83 0.01 12.95
CA HIS A 131 8.17 0.22 11.54
C HIS A 131 9.54 -0.35 11.13
N GLN A 132 10.21 -1.14 11.97
CA GLN A 132 11.54 -1.69 11.67
C GLN A 132 11.55 -2.54 10.39
N ASP A 133 10.52 -3.35 10.19
CA ASP A 133 10.40 -4.23 9.03
C ASP A 133 10.25 -3.45 7.72
N VAL A 134 9.32 -2.50 7.66
CA VAL A 134 9.12 -1.67 6.45
C VAL A 134 10.31 -0.73 6.21
N MET A 135 10.95 -0.20 7.26
CA MET A 135 12.16 0.62 7.12
C MET A 135 13.34 -0.18 6.57
N ALA A 136 13.47 -1.47 6.90
CA ALA A 136 14.47 -2.35 6.29
C ALA A 136 14.28 -2.50 4.77
N CYS A 137 13.06 -2.35 4.27
CA CYS A 137 12.70 -2.47 2.85
C CYS A 137 12.76 -1.15 2.08
N ARG A 138 13.05 -0.02 2.71
CA ARG A 138 12.99 1.33 2.09
C ARG A 138 13.88 1.53 0.87
N GLN A 139 14.86 0.66 0.65
CA GLN A 139 15.82 0.74 -0.45
C GLN A 139 15.49 -0.21 -1.61
N THR A 140 14.44 -1.01 -1.51
CA THR A 140 14.10 -2.04 -2.51
C THR A 140 13.56 -1.48 -3.82
N GLY A 141 13.18 -0.20 -3.85
CA GLY A 141 12.52 0.43 -5.00
C GLY A 141 10.99 0.38 -4.93
N PHE A 142 10.43 -0.20 -3.87
CA PHE A 142 9.00 -0.10 -3.60
C PHE A 142 8.64 1.31 -3.12
N ALA A 143 7.52 1.84 -3.59
CA ALA A 143 6.88 2.98 -2.94
C ALA A 143 6.29 2.55 -1.59
N MET A 144 6.22 3.48 -0.64
CA MET A 144 5.78 3.16 0.72
C MET A 144 4.67 4.12 1.15
N LEU A 145 3.47 3.59 1.33
CA LEU A 145 2.26 4.32 1.71
C LEU A 145 1.76 3.85 3.07
N ALA A 146 1.70 4.76 4.04
CA ALA A 146 1.29 4.50 5.41
C ALA A 146 -0.18 4.88 5.65
N SER A 147 -0.89 4.05 6.41
CA SER A 147 -2.23 4.31 6.92
C SER A 147 -2.23 4.42 8.44
N THR A 148 -3.06 5.30 8.97
CA THR A 148 -3.13 5.60 10.41
C THR A 148 -4.12 4.67 11.13
N ASN A 149 -5.29 4.45 10.55
CA ASN A 149 -6.42 3.75 11.15
C ASN A 149 -7.13 2.83 10.13
N PRO A 150 -8.12 2.04 10.55
CA PRO A 150 -8.85 1.12 9.64
C PRO A 150 -9.52 1.79 8.45
N GLN A 151 -10.05 3.02 8.60
CA GLN A 151 -10.64 3.73 7.45
C GLN A 151 -9.57 4.09 6.43
N GLU A 152 -8.42 4.60 6.88
CA GLU A 152 -7.29 4.87 5.99
C GLU A 152 -6.72 3.60 5.37
N ALA A 153 -6.70 2.47 6.10
CA ALA A 153 -6.29 1.18 5.54
C ALA A 153 -7.19 0.75 4.37
N MET A 154 -8.50 1.04 4.44
CA MET A 154 -9.45 0.83 3.36
C MET A 154 -9.18 1.75 2.17
N ASP A 155 -9.07 3.04 2.41
CA ASP A 155 -9.05 4.07 1.36
C ASP A 155 -7.65 4.18 0.71
N LEU A 156 -6.58 4.23 1.52
CA LEU A 156 -5.20 4.29 1.00
C LEU A 156 -4.73 2.94 0.44
N GLY A 157 -5.30 1.82 0.92
CA GLY A 157 -5.13 0.52 0.27
C GLY A 157 -5.60 0.56 -1.18
N ALA A 158 -6.76 1.15 -1.46
CA ALA A 158 -7.25 1.36 -2.82
C ALA A 158 -6.32 2.30 -3.62
N VAL A 159 -5.87 3.42 -3.03
CA VAL A 159 -4.90 4.35 -3.65
C VAL A 159 -3.61 3.61 -4.04
N ALA A 160 -3.08 2.74 -3.17
CA ALA A 160 -1.87 1.97 -3.46
C ALA A 160 -2.04 1.07 -4.69
N HIS A 161 -3.17 0.35 -4.78
CA HIS A 161 -3.46 -0.53 -5.93
C HIS A 161 -3.67 0.24 -7.23
N LEU A 162 -4.41 1.34 -7.20
CA LEU A 162 -4.60 2.21 -8.36
C LEU A 162 -3.28 2.83 -8.83
N SER A 163 -2.48 3.31 -7.88
CA SER A 163 -1.19 3.96 -8.15
C SER A 163 -0.15 3.00 -8.72
N THR A 164 -0.06 1.76 -8.19
CA THR A 164 0.90 0.78 -8.71
C THR A 164 0.59 0.39 -10.15
N ILE A 165 -0.69 0.25 -10.51
CA ILE A 165 -1.10 -0.12 -11.87
C ILE A 165 -0.72 0.99 -12.85
N LYS A 166 -1.01 2.24 -12.54
CA LYS A 166 -0.68 3.38 -13.39
C LYS A 166 0.82 3.68 -13.42
N GLY A 167 1.46 3.75 -12.26
CA GLY A 167 2.85 4.15 -12.10
C GLY A 167 3.86 3.04 -12.41
N LYS A 168 3.43 1.77 -12.47
CA LYS A 168 4.31 0.59 -12.69
C LYS A 168 5.42 0.44 -11.66
N ILE A 169 5.24 1.00 -10.48
CA ILE A 169 6.10 0.85 -9.32
C ILE A 169 5.35 0.05 -8.26
N PRO A 170 5.93 -1.01 -7.69
CA PRO A 170 5.29 -1.77 -6.62
C PRO A 170 5.21 -0.95 -5.33
N PHE A 171 4.22 -1.25 -4.49
CA PHE A 171 3.97 -0.55 -3.22
C PHE A 171 4.07 -1.49 -2.03
N ILE A 172 4.63 -0.99 -0.92
CA ILE A 172 4.30 -1.42 0.41
C ILE A 172 3.19 -0.49 0.92
N HIS A 173 1.99 -1.03 1.11
CA HIS A 173 0.94 -0.39 1.88
C HIS A 173 1.00 -0.95 3.30
N PHE A 174 1.25 -0.09 4.30
CA PHE A 174 1.46 -0.55 5.66
C PHE A 174 0.72 0.27 6.69
N PHE A 175 0.45 -0.36 7.80
CA PHE A 175 -0.16 0.20 9.00
C PHE A 175 0.31 -0.56 10.23
N ASP A 176 0.16 0.01 11.41
CA ASP A 176 0.72 -0.54 12.63
C ASP A 176 0.05 -1.85 13.04
N GLY A 177 0.87 -2.87 13.26
CA GLY A 177 0.43 -4.16 13.77
C GLY A 177 -0.19 -4.02 15.16
N PHE A 178 -1.27 -4.72 15.42
CA PHE A 178 -2.16 -4.66 16.58
C PHE A 178 -2.83 -3.31 16.80
N ARG A 179 -2.14 -2.19 16.66
CA ARG A 179 -2.72 -0.85 16.86
C ARG A 179 -3.80 -0.55 15.83
N THR A 180 -3.46 -0.63 14.54
CA THR A 180 -4.41 -0.45 13.44
C THR A 180 -4.96 -1.79 12.96
N SER A 181 -4.11 -2.80 12.84
CA SER A 181 -4.47 -4.08 12.22
C SER A 181 -5.59 -4.81 12.96
N HIS A 182 -5.71 -4.65 14.28
CA HIS A 182 -6.71 -5.29 15.14
C HIS A 182 -7.65 -4.29 15.82
N GLU A 183 -7.56 -3.01 15.48
CA GLU A 183 -8.50 -2.00 15.96
C GLU A 183 -9.81 -2.09 15.19
N TYR A 184 -10.91 -2.31 15.91
CA TYR A 184 -12.25 -2.35 15.34
C TYR A 184 -12.85 -0.96 15.24
N GLN A 185 -13.16 -0.53 14.04
CA GLN A 185 -13.86 0.71 13.75
C GLN A 185 -15.05 0.50 12.84
N LYS A 186 -15.94 1.49 12.78
CA LYS A 186 -16.99 1.57 11.79
C LYS A 186 -16.40 2.16 10.51
N VAL A 187 -16.19 1.31 9.51
CA VAL A 187 -15.51 1.64 8.26
C VAL A 187 -16.51 1.76 7.13
N ALA A 188 -16.42 2.84 6.37
CA ALA A 188 -17.15 3.02 5.12
C ALA A 188 -16.46 2.23 4.00
N CYS A 189 -17.13 1.18 3.51
CA CYS A 189 -16.58 0.29 2.50
C CYS A 189 -16.73 0.85 1.09
N TRP A 190 -15.77 0.57 0.21
CA TRP A 190 -15.87 0.85 -1.21
C TRP A 190 -16.94 -0.01 -1.88
N ASP A 191 -17.69 0.58 -2.80
CA ASP A 191 -18.31 -0.19 -3.87
C ASP A 191 -17.22 -0.54 -4.90
N TYR A 192 -17.17 -1.80 -5.33
CA TYR A 192 -16.18 -2.24 -6.30
C TYR A 192 -16.40 -1.61 -7.68
N ALA A 193 -17.61 -1.15 -7.99
CA ALA A 193 -17.89 -0.39 -9.20
C ALA A 193 -17.15 0.98 -9.18
N ASP A 194 -17.11 1.65 -8.04
CA ASP A 194 -16.35 2.92 -7.90
C ASP A 194 -14.84 2.71 -8.06
N LEU A 195 -14.32 1.60 -7.54
CA LEU A 195 -12.92 1.24 -7.71
C LEU A 195 -12.58 0.93 -9.17
N ALA A 196 -13.47 0.22 -9.87
CA ALA A 196 -13.31 -0.07 -11.29
C ALA A 196 -13.37 1.18 -12.17
N ASP A 197 -14.21 2.16 -11.80
CA ASP A 197 -14.33 3.45 -12.49
C ASP A 197 -13.06 4.31 -12.36
N MET A 198 -12.37 4.26 -11.22
CA MET A 198 -11.10 4.99 -11.02
C MET A 198 -9.89 4.32 -11.68
N LEU A 199 -9.98 3.05 -12.08
CA LEU A 199 -8.86 2.27 -12.61
C LEU A 199 -8.41 2.80 -13.99
N ASP A 200 -7.10 2.92 -14.16
CA ASP A 200 -6.49 3.12 -15.48
C ASP A 200 -6.44 1.79 -16.24
N TRP A 201 -7.48 1.53 -17.02
CA TRP A 201 -7.64 0.29 -17.81
C TRP A 201 -6.59 0.15 -18.90
N ASP A 202 -6.09 1.26 -19.46
CA ASP A 202 -5.06 1.23 -20.49
C ASP A 202 -3.72 0.80 -19.89
N ALA A 203 -3.37 1.31 -18.70
CA ALA A 203 -2.18 0.89 -17.96
C ALA A 203 -2.24 -0.59 -17.58
N LEU A 204 -3.41 -1.08 -17.12
CA LEU A 204 -3.63 -2.50 -16.85
C LEU A 204 -3.49 -3.38 -18.09
N ASN A 205 -4.09 -2.98 -19.18
CA ASN A 205 -4.01 -3.72 -20.45
C ASN A 205 -2.58 -3.73 -21.00
N ASP A 206 -1.83 -2.63 -20.85
CA ASP A 206 -0.41 -2.57 -21.20
C ASP A 206 0.43 -3.55 -20.36
N PHE A 207 0.18 -3.61 -19.05
CA PHE A 207 0.83 -4.59 -18.17
C PHE A 207 0.55 -6.03 -18.63
N ARG A 208 -0.73 -6.37 -18.87
CA ARG A 208 -1.13 -7.72 -19.29
C ARG A 208 -0.57 -8.10 -20.67
N ARG A 209 -0.53 -7.16 -21.62
CA ARG A 209 0.04 -7.36 -22.95
C ARG A 209 1.55 -7.66 -22.92
N LYS A 210 2.27 -7.11 -21.95
CA LYS A 210 3.71 -7.32 -21.76
C LYS A 210 4.05 -8.56 -20.94
N SER A 211 3.07 -9.38 -20.60
CA SER A 211 3.30 -10.65 -19.91
C SER A 211 4.07 -11.65 -20.75
N LEU A 212 4.69 -12.63 -20.08
CA LEU A 212 5.34 -13.74 -20.78
C LEU A 212 4.30 -14.53 -21.59
N ASN A 213 4.45 -14.54 -22.90
CA ASN A 213 3.58 -15.24 -23.81
C ASN A 213 4.43 -15.91 -24.91
N PRO A 214 4.29 -17.24 -25.13
CA PRO A 214 5.03 -17.94 -26.19
C PRO A 214 4.81 -17.37 -27.59
N GLU A 215 3.65 -16.82 -27.88
CA GLU A 215 3.32 -16.21 -29.18
C GLU A 215 3.96 -14.81 -29.34
N HIS A 216 4.28 -14.15 -28.23
CA HIS A 216 4.94 -12.85 -28.19
C HIS A 216 6.04 -12.87 -27.13
N PRO A 217 7.16 -13.57 -27.41
CA PRO A 217 8.20 -13.79 -26.41
C PRO A 217 8.87 -12.49 -26.00
N ALA A 218 9.09 -12.32 -24.70
CA ALA A 218 9.82 -11.20 -24.11
C ALA A 218 10.90 -11.71 -23.17
N GLN A 219 12.01 -11.00 -23.09
CA GLN A 219 13.06 -11.26 -22.11
C GLN A 219 12.93 -10.31 -20.93
N ARG A 220 13.07 -10.85 -19.72
CA ARG A 220 13.14 -10.08 -18.48
C ARG A 220 14.23 -10.65 -17.57
N GLY A 221 14.80 -9.78 -16.73
CA GLY A 221 15.76 -10.21 -15.71
C GLY A 221 17.00 -10.88 -16.26
N THR A 222 17.49 -10.43 -17.40
CA THR A 222 18.71 -10.95 -18.03
C THR A 222 19.96 -10.57 -17.23
N ALA A 223 21.08 -11.26 -17.46
CA ALA A 223 22.37 -10.83 -16.99
C ALA A 223 22.87 -9.65 -17.85
N GLN A 224 23.33 -8.58 -17.21
CA GLN A 224 23.85 -7.39 -17.86
C GLN A 224 25.24 -7.07 -17.32
N ASN A 225 26.14 -6.65 -18.19
CA ASN A 225 27.44 -6.12 -17.81
C ASN A 225 27.33 -4.68 -17.24
N PRO A 226 28.33 -4.17 -16.51
CA PRO A 226 28.26 -2.88 -15.83
C PRO A 226 27.90 -1.70 -16.74
N ASP A 227 28.30 -1.73 -17.98
CA ASP A 227 28.04 -0.70 -18.99
C ASP A 227 26.54 -0.58 -19.34
N VAL A 228 25.81 -1.70 -19.37
CA VAL A 228 24.36 -1.73 -19.66
C VAL A 228 23.55 -1.64 -18.37
N PHE A 229 23.99 -2.32 -17.30
CA PHE A 229 23.26 -2.39 -16.03
C PHE A 229 23.02 -1.01 -15.42
N PHE A 230 24.08 -0.19 -15.37
CA PHE A 230 23.99 1.16 -14.81
C PHE A 230 22.98 2.03 -15.57
N GLN A 231 23.05 2.04 -16.90
CA GLN A 231 22.15 2.83 -17.75
C GLN A 231 20.70 2.38 -17.60
N ALA A 232 20.46 1.07 -17.55
CA ALA A 232 19.11 0.53 -17.36
C ALA A 232 18.54 0.88 -15.98
N LYS A 233 19.39 0.84 -14.93
CA LYS A 233 19.02 1.23 -13.58
C LYS A 233 18.68 2.71 -13.49
N GLU A 234 19.50 3.57 -14.09
CA GLU A 234 19.29 5.03 -14.13
C GLU A 234 17.99 5.39 -14.86
N ALA A 235 17.68 4.71 -15.97
CA ALA A 235 16.45 4.92 -16.74
C ALA A 235 15.17 4.66 -15.92
N SER A 236 15.25 3.80 -14.90
CA SER A 236 14.11 3.49 -14.02
C SER A 236 13.72 4.65 -13.09
N ASN A 237 14.60 5.61 -12.84
CA ASN A 237 14.35 6.76 -11.97
C ASN A 237 13.13 7.56 -12.42
N LYS A 238 12.93 7.74 -13.73
CA LYS A 238 11.76 8.44 -14.28
C LYS A 238 10.43 7.93 -13.77
N ALA A 239 10.27 6.60 -13.68
CA ALA A 239 9.03 5.98 -13.20
C ALA A 239 8.88 6.19 -11.69
N TYR A 240 9.98 6.07 -10.93
CA TYR A 240 9.96 6.23 -9.49
C TYR A 240 9.68 7.67 -9.07
N ASP A 241 10.31 8.63 -9.73
CA ASP A 241 10.16 10.07 -9.44
C ASP A 241 8.76 10.60 -9.78
N ALA A 242 8.02 9.94 -10.68
CA ALA A 242 6.65 10.30 -11.02
C ALA A 242 5.61 9.80 -10.01
N ILE A 243 5.97 8.95 -9.06
CA ILE A 243 5.01 8.34 -8.12
C ILE A 243 4.31 9.36 -7.21
N PRO A 244 4.95 10.40 -6.67
CA PRO A 244 4.24 11.39 -5.85
C PRO A 244 3.03 11.98 -6.56
N GLU A 245 3.18 12.39 -7.81
CA GLU A 245 2.09 12.97 -8.62
C GLU A 245 1.01 11.93 -8.95
N VAL A 246 1.39 10.68 -9.21
CA VAL A 246 0.42 9.57 -9.45
C VAL A 246 -0.39 9.30 -8.18
N VAL A 247 0.25 9.26 -7.01
CA VAL A 247 -0.45 9.05 -5.73
C VAL A 247 -1.37 10.23 -5.42
N GLU A 248 -0.90 11.46 -5.63
CA GLU A 248 -1.73 12.66 -5.45
C GLU A 248 -2.96 12.64 -6.35
N GLU A 249 -2.81 12.25 -7.61
CA GLU A 249 -3.95 12.11 -8.54
C GLU A 249 -5.01 11.14 -7.99
N TYR A 250 -4.59 9.96 -7.49
CA TYR A 250 -5.54 8.98 -6.96
C TYR A 250 -6.10 9.37 -5.59
N MET A 251 -5.32 10.05 -4.75
CA MET A 251 -5.87 10.65 -3.53
C MET A 251 -6.95 11.69 -3.87
N ASN A 252 -6.74 12.53 -4.87
CA ASN A 252 -7.73 13.51 -5.31
C ASN A 252 -9.01 12.84 -5.85
N LYS A 253 -8.89 11.80 -6.68
CA LYS A 253 -10.05 11.01 -7.16
C LYS A 253 -10.83 10.38 -6.01
N VAL A 254 -10.13 9.84 -5.01
CA VAL A 254 -10.74 9.31 -3.79
C VAL A 254 -11.44 10.41 -3.01
N ASN A 255 -10.76 11.56 -2.78
CA ASN A 255 -11.33 12.70 -2.08
C ASN A 255 -12.62 13.20 -2.73
N GLU A 256 -12.65 13.32 -4.06
CA GLU A 256 -13.84 13.71 -4.82
C GLU A 256 -15.02 12.74 -4.63
N LYS A 257 -14.72 11.42 -4.61
CA LYS A 257 -15.77 10.40 -4.46
C LYS A 257 -16.35 10.30 -3.05
N ILE A 258 -15.53 10.52 -2.03
CA ILE A 258 -15.92 10.24 -0.64
C ILE A 258 -15.93 11.46 0.29
N GLY A 259 -15.54 12.63 -0.21
CA GLY A 259 -15.49 13.87 0.58
C GLY A 259 -14.37 13.86 1.65
N SER A 260 -13.26 13.16 1.41
CA SER A 260 -12.05 13.17 2.25
C SER A 260 -11.07 14.25 1.80
N ASP A 261 -9.92 14.37 2.47
CA ASP A 261 -8.87 15.35 2.18
C ASP A 261 -7.48 14.72 2.14
N TYR A 262 -7.37 13.47 1.73
CA TYR A 262 -6.09 12.76 1.65
C TYR A 262 -5.08 13.50 0.77
N LYS A 263 -3.87 13.68 1.32
CA LYS A 263 -2.69 14.25 0.65
C LYS A 263 -1.47 13.41 1.02
N LEU A 264 -0.38 13.56 0.29
CA LEU A 264 0.88 12.88 0.59
C LEU A 264 1.37 13.22 2.01
N PHE A 265 1.13 14.46 2.42
CA PHE A 265 1.35 14.99 3.76
C PHE A 265 0.14 15.84 4.15
N ASN A 266 -0.56 15.48 5.21
CA ASN A 266 -1.68 16.26 5.73
C ASN A 266 -1.24 17.04 6.95
N TYR A 267 -1.48 18.34 6.94
CA TYR A 267 -1.35 19.18 8.12
C TYR A 267 -2.62 19.14 8.97
N TYR A 268 -2.45 19.18 10.27
CA TYR A 268 -3.52 19.28 11.26
C TYR A 268 -3.09 20.15 12.43
N GLY A 269 -3.86 21.15 12.83
CA GLY A 269 -3.59 21.99 14.01
C GLY A 269 -3.67 23.47 13.72
N ALA A 270 -2.94 24.29 14.51
CA ALA A 270 -2.95 25.74 14.41
C ALA A 270 -2.33 26.22 13.08
N GLU A 271 -2.98 27.18 12.40
CA GLU A 271 -2.48 27.76 11.14
C GLU A 271 -1.20 28.59 11.33
N ASP A 272 -0.95 29.05 12.56
CA ASP A 272 0.22 29.81 12.99
C ASP A 272 1.03 29.03 14.05
N ALA A 273 1.22 27.74 13.84
CA ALA A 273 1.90 26.86 14.78
C ALA A 273 3.36 27.28 15.03
N ASP A 274 3.76 27.38 16.31
CA ASP A 274 5.13 27.60 16.72
C ASP A 274 5.97 26.29 16.69
N GLU A 275 5.30 25.15 16.85
CA GLU A 275 5.89 23.82 16.88
C GLU A 275 5.05 22.86 16.02
N VAL A 276 5.71 22.11 15.14
CA VAL A 276 5.06 21.12 14.28
C VAL A 276 5.72 19.76 14.48
N ILE A 277 4.92 18.75 14.82
CA ILE A 277 5.32 17.36 14.90
C ILE A 277 5.15 16.73 13.51
N ILE A 278 6.13 15.96 13.07
CA ILE A 278 6.02 15.14 11.85
C ILE A 278 5.98 13.68 12.28
N ALA A 279 4.90 12.98 11.96
CA ALA A 279 4.68 11.61 12.39
C ALA A 279 4.00 10.75 11.32
N MET A 280 4.08 9.42 11.49
CA MET A 280 3.53 8.44 10.57
C MET A 280 2.95 7.26 11.36
N GLY A 281 1.87 6.64 10.84
CA GLY A 281 1.22 5.49 11.45
C GLY A 281 0.19 5.87 12.51
N SER A 282 -0.20 4.90 13.35
CA SER A 282 -1.32 5.03 14.30
C SER A 282 -1.14 6.12 15.35
N VAL A 283 0.09 6.50 15.65
CA VAL A 283 0.39 7.60 16.60
C VAL A 283 -0.22 8.93 16.15
N CYS A 284 -0.48 9.11 14.86
CA CYS A 284 -1.04 10.36 14.32
C CYS A 284 -2.42 10.69 14.92
N ASP A 285 -3.26 9.69 15.18
CA ASP A 285 -4.58 9.94 15.79
C ASP A 285 -4.43 10.42 17.24
N THR A 286 -3.55 9.78 18.03
CA THR A 286 -3.23 10.24 19.39
C THR A 286 -2.63 11.64 19.42
N ILE A 287 -1.75 11.95 18.45
CA ILE A 287 -1.16 13.30 18.35
C ILE A 287 -2.23 14.32 17.97
N SER A 288 -3.19 13.98 17.10
CA SER A 288 -4.29 14.91 16.75
C SER A 288 -5.10 15.32 17.96
N GLU A 289 -5.50 14.37 18.81
CA GLU A 289 -6.19 14.63 20.08
C GLU A 289 -5.32 15.49 21.04
N THR A 290 -4.01 15.24 21.07
CA THR A 290 -3.06 16.02 21.88
C THR A 290 -2.92 17.46 21.35
N VAL A 291 -2.88 17.63 20.03
CA VAL A 291 -2.83 18.94 19.37
C VAL A 291 -4.08 19.74 19.73
N ASP A 292 -5.27 19.13 19.68
CA ASP A 292 -6.53 19.78 20.04
C ASP A 292 -6.51 20.25 21.51
N TYR A 293 -6.08 19.36 22.42
CA TYR A 293 -5.96 19.70 23.84
C TYR A 293 -4.97 20.85 24.10
N LEU A 294 -3.79 20.81 23.48
CA LEU A 294 -2.76 21.83 23.66
C LEU A 294 -3.20 23.19 23.09
N ASN A 295 -3.81 23.20 21.90
CA ASN A 295 -4.29 24.41 21.26
C ASN A 295 -5.46 25.04 22.05
N ALA A 296 -6.36 24.22 22.59
CA ALA A 296 -7.41 24.67 23.50
C ALA A 296 -6.87 25.29 24.79
N ASN A 297 -5.64 24.95 25.19
CA ASN A 297 -4.95 25.50 26.38
C ASN A 297 -3.92 26.60 26.02
N GLY A 298 -4.03 27.21 24.86
CA GLY A 298 -3.26 28.40 24.48
C GLY A 298 -1.87 28.11 23.88
N ARG A 299 -1.58 26.85 23.51
CA ARG A 299 -0.40 26.52 22.71
C ARG A 299 -0.74 26.67 21.21
N LYS A 300 0.28 26.75 20.38
CA LYS A 300 0.16 26.80 18.92
C LYS A 300 0.98 25.66 18.34
N VAL A 301 0.35 24.52 18.25
CA VAL A 301 1.03 23.29 17.79
C VAL A 301 0.29 22.66 16.63
N GLY A 302 1.03 21.93 15.79
CA GLY A 302 0.50 21.23 14.65
C GLY A 302 1.13 19.86 14.44
N LEU A 303 0.53 19.10 13.57
CA LEU A 303 0.96 17.77 13.14
C LEU A 303 1.01 17.70 11.62
N VAL A 304 2.09 17.20 11.06
CA VAL A 304 2.14 16.72 9.67
C VAL A 304 2.07 15.20 9.69
N LYS A 305 0.98 14.65 9.14
CA LYS A 305 0.79 13.21 8.96
C LYS A 305 1.47 12.78 7.65
N VAL A 306 2.49 11.92 7.73
CA VAL A 306 3.18 11.38 6.56
C VAL A 306 2.40 10.18 6.03
N ARG A 307 1.94 10.24 4.78
CA ARG A 307 1.31 9.10 4.10
C ARG A 307 2.22 8.47 3.07
N LEU A 308 2.74 9.25 2.11
CA LEU A 308 3.73 8.74 1.17
C LEU A 308 5.14 8.96 1.74
N TYR A 309 5.75 7.88 2.27
CA TYR A 309 7.11 7.94 2.79
C TYR A 309 8.17 7.76 1.69
N ARG A 310 7.87 6.92 0.68
CA ARG A 310 8.77 6.69 -0.46
C ARG A 310 7.97 6.62 -1.76
N PRO A 311 8.39 7.34 -2.83
CA PRO A 311 9.43 8.37 -2.84
C PRO A 311 9.09 9.53 -1.90
N PHE A 312 10.10 10.08 -1.22
CA PHE A 312 9.86 11.20 -0.31
C PHE A 312 9.86 12.52 -1.09
N SER A 313 8.73 13.22 -1.09
CA SER A 313 8.59 14.48 -1.81
C SER A 313 8.76 15.68 -0.89
N VAL A 314 9.95 16.29 -0.94
CA VAL A 314 10.24 17.52 -0.19
C VAL A 314 9.30 18.66 -0.58
N LYS A 315 8.96 18.77 -1.87
CA LYS A 315 8.01 19.77 -2.38
C LYS A 315 6.66 19.71 -1.65
N HIS A 316 6.09 18.50 -1.52
CA HIS A 316 4.79 18.32 -0.88
C HIS A 316 4.87 18.45 0.65
N LEU A 317 5.99 18.04 1.28
CA LEU A 317 6.18 18.25 2.71
C LEU A 317 6.24 19.73 3.05
N VAL A 318 7.05 20.51 2.32
CA VAL A 318 7.18 21.95 2.56
C VAL A 318 5.86 22.67 2.34
N ALA A 319 5.10 22.26 1.32
CA ALA A 319 3.76 22.85 1.05
C ALA A 319 2.70 22.47 2.09
N ALA A 320 2.93 21.42 2.90
CA ALA A 320 2.00 21.01 3.96
C ALA A 320 2.27 21.75 5.30
N ILE A 321 3.43 22.34 5.47
CA ILE A 321 3.76 23.09 6.70
C ILE A 321 3.21 24.51 6.58
N PRO A 322 2.47 25.02 7.61
CA PRO A 322 1.86 26.37 7.58
C PRO A 322 2.88 27.49 7.56
#